data_b8634099312d7c266da041416c28d151
#
_entry.id   b8634099312d7c266da041416c28d151
#
_cell.length_a   1.000
_cell.length_b   1.000
_cell.length_c   1.000
_cell.angle_alpha   90.00
_cell.angle_beta   90.00
_cell.angle_gamma   90.00
#
_symmetry.space_group_name_H-M   'P 1'
#
loop_
_entity.id
_entity.type
_entity.pdbx_description
1 polymer ?
#
loop_
_entity_poly.entity_id
_entity_poly.type
_entity_poly.pdbx_seq_one_letter_code
_entity_poly.pdbx_strand_id
1 'polypeptide(L)'
;MAAATAVGGAAVDANRTHLFNPAWPPHARFHDAQTISLAALLGGGGLYALHRRDDAAAGAALPALFWASMASAFLYPGTGGLQAEFPELIPRIRGVWIDERFAAGTMLG
;
A
#
# COMPACT_ATOMS: atom_id res chain seq x y z
N MET A 1 1.94 8.25 -10.14
CA MET A 1 1.26 7.28 -9.27
C MET A 1 1.68 5.83 -9.55
N ALA A 2 1.64 5.36 -10.82
CA ALA A 2 1.92 3.96 -11.13
C ALA A 2 3.33 3.50 -10.71
N ALA A 3 4.37 4.29 -10.98
CA ALA A 3 5.74 3.96 -10.58
C ALA A 3 5.89 3.92 -9.06
N ALA A 4 5.33 4.89 -8.34
CA ALA A 4 5.34 4.92 -6.89
C ALA A 4 4.60 3.72 -6.30
N THR A 5 3.50 3.30 -6.92
CA THR A 5 2.75 2.10 -6.51
C THR A 5 3.57 0.84 -6.73
N ALA A 6 4.24 0.72 -7.89
CA ALA A 6 5.01 -0.47 -8.23
C ALA A 6 6.15 -0.76 -7.24
N VAL A 7 6.84 0.27 -6.76
CA VAL A 7 7.99 0.11 -5.87
C VAL A 7 7.69 0.43 -4.40
N GLY A 8 6.64 1.22 -4.16
CA GLY A 8 6.32 1.69 -2.82
C GLY A 8 5.98 0.58 -1.84
N GLY A 9 5.24 -0.44 -2.30
CA GLY A 9 4.91 -1.58 -1.47
C GLY A 9 6.15 -2.27 -0.91
N ALA A 10 7.11 -2.58 -1.78
CA ALA A 10 8.36 -3.18 -1.36
C ALA A 10 9.17 -2.23 -0.47
N ALA A 11 9.21 -0.94 -0.81
CA ALA A 11 9.98 0.04 -0.07
C ALA A 11 9.52 0.18 1.39
N VAL A 12 8.20 0.13 1.63
CA VAL A 12 7.65 0.34 2.97
C VAL A 12 7.38 -0.96 3.73
N ASP A 13 7.19 -2.08 3.05
CA ASP A 13 6.75 -3.33 3.67
C ASP A 13 7.82 -4.43 3.71
N ALA A 14 8.85 -4.38 2.86
CA ALA A 14 9.94 -5.36 2.89
C ALA A 14 10.94 -5.03 4.01
N ASN A 15 10.47 -5.02 5.26
CA ASN A 15 11.27 -4.64 6.41
C ASN A 15 10.83 -5.41 7.67
N ARG A 16 11.45 -5.10 8.81
CA ARG A 16 11.20 -5.81 10.07
C ARG A 16 9.81 -5.53 10.68
N THR A 17 9.15 -4.46 10.28
CA THR A 17 7.82 -4.15 10.80
C THR A 17 6.72 -4.91 10.09
N HIS A 18 6.99 -5.39 8.86
CA HIS A 18 6.05 -6.10 8.01
C HIS A 18 6.60 -7.47 7.61
N LEU A 19 7.18 -7.59 6.41
CA LEU A 19 7.56 -8.86 5.82
C LEU A 19 8.53 -9.67 6.71
N PHE A 20 9.44 -9.00 7.39
CA PHE A 20 10.43 -9.62 8.27
C PHE A 20 10.13 -9.43 9.75
N ASN A 21 8.88 -9.14 10.10
CA ASN A 21 8.46 -8.98 11.49
C ASN A 21 8.46 -10.34 12.20
N PRO A 22 9.31 -10.52 13.23
CA PRO A 22 9.39 -11.81 13.93
C PRO A 22 8.13 -12.15 14.73
N ALA A 23 7.32 -11.15 15.07
CA ALA A 23 6.05 -11.36 15.79
C ALA A 23 4.93 -11.85 14.86
N TRP A 24 5.11 -11.71 13.54
CA TRP A 24 4.10 -12.15 12.58
C TRP A 24 4.25 -13.64 12.27
N PRO A 25 3.15 -14.43 12.31
CA PRO A 25 3.20 -15.80 11.86
C PRO A 25 3.44 -15.87 10.33
N PRO A 26 3.92 -17.02 9.81
CA PRO A 26 4.19 -17.15 8.37
C PRO A 26 3.02 -16.80 7.48
N HIS A 27 1.78 -17.07 7.90
CA HIS A 27 0.61 -16.75 7.09
C HIS A 27 0.35 -15.25 6.98
N ALA A 28 0.63 -14.48 8.05
CA ALA A 28 0.56 -13.01 7.99
C ALA A 28 1.60 -12.46 7.03
N ARG A 29 2.82 -13.01 7.05
CA ARG A 29 3.89 -12.63 6.10
C ARG A 29 3.52 -12.97 4.67
N PHE A 30 2.81 -14.08 4.46
CA PHE A 30 2.30 -14.46 3.14
C PHE A 30 1.38 -13.37 2.59
N HIS A 31 0.43 -12.88 3.37
CA HIS A 31 -0.49 -11.84 2.93
C HIS A 31 0.22 -10.49 2.71
N ASP A 32 1.23 -10.18 3.50
CA ASP A 32 2.04 -8.99 3.27
C ASP A 32 2.84 -9.11 1.97
N ALA A 33 3.46 -10.26 1.71
CA ALA A 33 4.15 -10.53 0.45
C ALA A 33 3.19 -10.43 -0.75
N GLN A 34 1.97 -10.92 -0.60
CA GLN A 34 0.91 -10.79 -1.60
C GLN A 34 0.61 -9.32 -1.89
N THR A 35 0.51 -8.49 -0.85
CA THR A 35 0.29 -7.05 -0.98
C THR A 35 1.42 -6.38 -1.74
N ILE A 36 2.67 -6.69 -1.42
CA ILE A 36 3.85 -6.18 -2.13
C ILE A 36 3.80 -6.57 -3.61
N SER A 37 3.50 -7.84 -3.90
CA SER A 37 3.40 -8.33 -5.27
C SER A 37 2.26 -7.67 -6.02
N LEU A 38 1.11 -7.47 -5.38
CA LEU A 38 -0.05 -6.83 -5.99
C LEU A 38 0.26 -5.37 -6.34
N ALA A 39 0.96 -4.65 -5.45
CA ALA A 39 1.41 -3.29 -5.73
C ALA A 39 2.33 -3.24 -6.96
N ALA A 40 3.27 -4.19 -7.05
CA ALA A 40 4.17 -4.28 -8.21
C ALA A 40 3.42 -4.60 -9.50
N LEU A 41 2.47 -5.53 -9.45
CA LEU A 41 1.68 -5.93 -10.62
C LEU A 41 0.75 -4.80 -11.09
N LEU A 42 0.03 -4.16 -10.18
CA LEU A 42 -0.90 -3.09 -10.54
C LEU A 42 -0.15 -1.84 -10.97
N GLY A 43 0.92 -1.47 -10.27
CA GLY A 43 1.77 -0.34 -10.65
C GLY A 43 2.50 -0.60 -11.97
N GLY A 44 3.08 -1.78 -12.12
CA GLY A 44 3.75 -2.19 -13.36
C GLY A 44 2.79 -2.29 -14.54
N GLY A 45 1.59 -2.85 -14.31
CA GLY A 45 0.54 -2.88 -15.32
C GLY A 45 0.08 -1.50 -15.73
N GLY A 46 -0.02 -0.57 -14.77
CA GLY A 46 -0.34 0.83 -15.05
C GLY A 46 0.73 1.51 -15.91
N LEU A 47 2.00 1.28 -15.59
CA LEU A 47 3.12 1.80 -16.40
C LEU A 47 3.09 1.23 -17.81
N TYR A 48 2.85 -0.07 -17.96
CA TYR A 48 2.75 -0.72 -19.26
C TYR A 48 1.61 -0.09 -20.09
N ALA A 49 0.41 0.04 -19.48
CA ALA A 49 -0.73 0.63 -20.16
C ALA A 49 -0.45 2.05 -20.61
N LEU A 50 0.18 2.86 -19.76
CA LEU A 50 0.47 4.25 -20.06
C LEU A 50 1.51 4.39 -21.16
N HIS A 51 2.63 3.66 -21.10
CA HIS A 51 3.78 3.89 -21.96
C HIS A 51 3.77 3.03 -23.23
N ARG A 52 3.17 1.85 -23.20
CA ARG A 52 3.17 0.91 -24.33
C ARG A 52 1.83 0.83 -25.05
N ARG A 53 0.74 1.12 -24.35
CA ARG A 53 -0.61 1.05 -24.92
C ARG A 53 -1.24 2.44 -25.07
N ASP A 54 -0.57 3.47 -24.60
CA ASP A 54 -1.07 4.85 -24.59
C ASP A 54 -2.48 4.94 -23.97
N ASP A 55 -2.70 4.15 -22.92
CA ASP A 55 -3.97 4.07 -22.23
C ASP A 55 -3.86 4.75 -20.87
N ALA A 56 -4.14 6.03 -20.81
CA ALA A 56 -4.06 6.83 -19.59
C ALA A 56 -5.12 6.39 -18.56
N ALA A 57 -6.28 5.93 -19.00
CA ALA A 57 -7.34 5.49 -18.09
C ALA A 57 -6.91 4.24 -17.33
N ALA A 58 -6.39 3.22 -18.01
CA ALA A 58 -5.86 2.02 -17.36
C ALA A 58 -4.60 2.33 -16.55
N GLY A 59 -3.75 3.24 -17.04
CA GLY A 59 -2.55 3.68 -16.35
C GLY A 59 -2.82 4.33 -15.01
N ALA A 60 -3.97 4.96 -14.84
CA ALA A 60 -4.43 5.52 -13.58
C ALA A 60 -5.28 4.53 -12.77
N ALA A 61 -6.17 3.78 -13.44
CA ALA A 61 -7.11 2.89 -12.76
C ALA A 61 -6.41 1.72 -12.06
N LEU A 62 -5.41 1.11 -12.69
CA LEU A 62 -4.73 -0.05 -12.11
C LEU A 62 -4.04 0.26 -10.78
N PRO A 63 -3.17 1.28 -10.67
CA PRO A 63 -2.62 1.63 -9.37
C PRO A 63 -3.67 2.17 -8.38
N ALA A 64 -4.72 2.84 -8.87
CA ALA A 64 -5.80 3.32 -7.99
C ALA A 64 -6.51 2.18 -7.28
N LEU A 65 -6.65 1.02 -7.90
CA LEU A 65 -7.24 -0.16 -7.26
C LEU A 65 -6.44 -0.59 -6.03
N PHE A 66 -5.12 -0.54 -6.09
CA PHE A 66 -4.27 -0.84 -4.94
C PHE A 66 -4.55 0.11 -3.76
N TRP A 67 -4.57 1.41 -4.04
CA TRP A 67 -4.78 2.41 -2.98
C TRP A 67 -6.20 2.38 -2.43
N ALA A 68 -7.18 2.11 -3.28
CA ALA A 68 -8.57 1.93 -2.84
C ALA A 68 -8.69 0.70 -1.93
N SER A 69 -8.01 -0.40 -2.24
CA SER A 69 -8.02 -1.59 -1.40
C SER A 69 -7.36 -1.32 -0.04
N MET A 70 -6.29 -0.54 0.00
CA MET A 70 -5.64 -0.13 1.24
C MET A 70 -6.59 0.69 2.12
N ALA A 71 -7.27 1.69 1.53
CA ALA A 71 -8.24 2.48 2.27
C ALA A 71 -9.40 1.63 2.79
N SER A 72 -9.88 0.67 1.99
CA SER A 72 -10.99 -0.19 2.35
C SER A 72 -10.65 -1.19 3.47
N ALA A 73 -9.37 -1.50 3.67
CA ALA A 73 -8.95 -2.44 4.71
C ALA A 73 -9.36 -1.98 6.12
N PHE A 74 -9.45 -0.67 6.34
CA PHE A 74 -9.88 -0.11 7.62
C PHE A 74 -11.36 -0.37 7.93
N LEU A 75 -12.15 -0.82 6.96
CA LEU A 75 -13.56 -1.18 7.16
C LEU A 75 -13.72 -2.56 7.83
N TYR A 76 -12.70 -3.38 7.84
CA TYR A 76 -12.77 -4.71 8.43
C TYR A 76 -12.49 -4.64 9.93
N PRO A 77 -13.29 -5.37 10.77
CA PRO A 77 -13.07 -5.38 12.21
C PRO A 77 -11.68 -5.89 12.58
N GLY A 78 -11.08 -5.28 13.59
CA GLY A 78 -9.78 -5.70 14.10
C GLY A 78 -8.58 -5.24 13.28
N THR A 79 -8.80 -4.41 12.24
CA THR A 79 -7.70 -3.85 11.46
C THR A 79 -7.29 -2.47 11.98
N GLY A 80 -6.07 -2.09 11.67
CA GLY A 80 -5.52 -0.78 11.98
C GLY A 80 -4.30 -0.52 11.12
N GLY A 81 -3.91 0.74 10.98
CA GLY A 81 -2.68 1.09 10.31
C GLY A 81 -1.45 0.73 11.15
N LEU A 82 -0.28 1.06 10.64
CA LEU A 82 0.98 0.74 11.31
C LEU A 82 1.06 1.33 12.73
N GLN A 83 0.41 2.47 12.98
CA GLN A 83 0.36 3.09 14.30
C GLN A 83 -0.30 2.20 15.38
N ALA A 84 -1.09 1.21 14.99
CA ALA A 84 -1.70 0.28 15.93
C ALA A 84 -0.66 -0.60 16.64
N GLU A 85 0.46 -0.88 15.97
CA GLU A 85 1.55 -1.71 16.50
C GLU A 85 2.81 -0.90 16.80
N PHE A 86 3.10 0.08 15.97
CA PHE A 86 4.31 0.90 16.04
C PHE A 86 3.95 2.40 16.03
N PRO A 87 3.24 2.89 17.05
CA PRO A 87 2.83 4.31 17.07
C PRO A 87 4.00 5.28 17.06
N GLU A 88 5.18 4.86 17.55
CA GLU A 88 6.39 5.67 17.56
C GLU A 88 6.97 5.93 16.17
N LEU A 89 6.61 5.13 15.17
CA LEU A 89 7.11 5.28 13.80
C LEU A 89 6.23 6.16 12.93
N ILE A 90 5.01 6.47 13.38
CA ILE A 90 4.01 7.18 12.57
C ILE A 90 3.77 8.59 13.12
N PRO A 91 3.95 9.63 12.31
CA PRO A 91 3.69 11.00 12.74
C PRO A 91 2.21 11.22 13.08
N ARG A 92 1.98 12.05 14.09
CA ARG A 92 0.64 12.48 14.45
C ARG A 92 0.60 13.99 14.39
N ILE A 93 -0.19 14.55 13.49
CA ILE A 93 -0.29 15.98 13.28
C ILE A 93 -1.72 16.43 13.62
N ARG A 94 -1.82 17.34 14.62
CA ARG A 94 -3.11 17.87 15.10
C ARG A 94 -4.11 16.78 15.47
N GLY A 95 -3.60 15.70 16.11
CA GLY A 95 -4.44 14.57 16.51
C GLY A 95 -4.77 13.57 15.43
N VAL A 96 -4.27 13.78 14.21
CA VAL A 96 -4.53 12.89 13.06
C VAL A 96 -3.26 12.09 12.75
N TRP A 97 -3.41 10.76 12.67
CA TRP A 97 -2.33 9.88 12.26
C TRP A 97 -2.05 10.01 10.77
N ILE A 98 -0.78 10.15 10.42
CA ILE A 98 -0.33 10.14 9.02
C ILE A 98 0.00 8.69 8.67
N ASP A 99 -1.04 7.88 8.52
CA ASP A 99 -0.96 6.44 8.28
C ASP A 99 -1.36 6.08 6.85
N GLU A 100 -1.69 4.81 6.63
CA GLU A 100 -2.06 4.28 5.32
C GLU A 100 -3.31 4.95 4.74
N ARG A 101 -4.21 5.44 5.59
CA ARG A 101 -5.40 6.19 5.13
C ARG A 101 -4.98 7.50 4.49
N PHE A 102 -4.01 8.18 5.10
CA PHE A 102 -3.46 9.42 4.55
C PHE A 102 -2.76 9.14 3.21
N ALA A 103 -1.95 8.09 3.15
CA ALA A 103 -1.25 7.70 1.92
C ALA A 103 -2.25 7.37 0.81
N ALA A 104 -3.26 6.53 1.10
CA ALA A 104 -4.28 6.17 0.13
C ALA A 104 -5.08 7.39 -0.34
N GLY A 105 -5.47 8.27 0.58
CA GLY A 105 -6.19 9.49 0.23
C GLY A 105 -5.39 10.41 -0.66
N THR A 106 -4.09 10.58 -0.38
CA THR A 106 -3.18 11.40 -1.18
C THR A 106 -3.03 10.83 -2.60
N MET A 107 -2.91 9.51 -2.74
CA MET A 107 -2.73 8.87 -4.04
C MET A 107 -4.01 8.85 -4.88
N LEU A 108 -5.17 8.72 -4.23
CA LEU A 108 -6.48 8.69 -4.90
C LEU A 108 -7.01 10.11 -5.20
N GLY A 109 -6.67 11.06 -4.37
CA GLY A 109 -7.08 12.46 -4.54
C GLY A 109 -6.23 13.18 -5.53
#